data_a1d516ed8f325dd85067c5e5dbfebc94
#
_entry.id   a1d516ed8f325dd85067c5e5dbfebc94
#
_cell.length_a   1.000
_cell.length_b   1.000
_cell.length_c   1.000
_cell.angle_alpha   90.00
_cell.angle_beta   90.00
_cell.angle_gamma   90.00
#
_symmetry.space_group_name_H-M   'P 1'
#
loop_
_entity.id
_entity.type
_entity.pdbx_description
1 polymer ?
#
loop_
_entity_poly.entity_id
_entity_poly.type
_entity_poly.pdbx_seq_one_letter_code
_entity_poly.pdbx_strand_id
1 'polypeptide(L)'
;MIHLTLLSSTILHYFIFLGDTHDQLLMNQERLFADVDASLMAFANEMKAKNTWNSVTLIETSDFARTNSPNGNAGSDHAWGGNYIMMGGGVKGGQLVGTYPSLREGALLNIGRGRMIPTKSWESVFLPIAKWAGVDEVDFDYICPNRKSFPASHFTPASSLFDLS
;
A
#
# COMPACT_ATOMS: atom_id res chain seq x y z
N MET A 1 -2.83 4.49 32.12
CA MET A 1 -2.63 5.93 31.85
C MET A 1 -1.92 6.00 30.53
N ILE A 2 -2.68 6.21 29.43
CA ILE A 2 -2.14 6.23 28.06
C ILE A 2 -1.45 7.59 27.90
N HIS A 3 -0.12 7.59 27.85
CA HIS A 3 0.64 8.75 27.40
C HIS A 3 0.51 8.83 25.87
N LEU A 4 -0.57 9.42 25.40
CA LEU A 4 -0.68 9.88 24.02
C LEU A 4 0.12 11.19 23.95
N THR A 5 1.39 11.09 23.58
CA THR A 5 2.10 12.27 23.08
C THR A 5 1.50 12.55 21.71
N LEU A 6 0.50 13.42 21.68
CA LEU A 6 -0.08 13.96 20.46
C LEU A 6 0.97 14.82 19.74
N LEU A 7 1.89 14.19 19.04
CA LEU A 7 2.37 14.74 17.80
C LEU A 7 1.15 14.70 16.88
N SER A 8 0.70 15.84 16.40
CA SER A 8 -0.51 16.00 15.60
C SER A 8 -0.36 15.25 14.26
N SER A 9 -0.54 13.93 14.30
CA SER A 9 -0.59 13.10 13.10
C SER A 9 -2.00 13.22 12.54
N THR A 10 -2.17 14.00 11.48
CA THR A 10 -3.42 14.07 10.75
C THR A 10 -3.44 12.95 9.73
N ILE A 11 -4.36 12.01 9.87
CA ILE A 11 -4.64 11.02 8.83
C ILE A 11 -5.66 11.64 7.88
N LEU A 12 -5.24 11.90 6.65
CA LEU A 12 -6.11 12.36 5.58
C LEU A 12 -6.46 11.19 4.67
N HIS A 13 -7.72 10.79 4.67
CA HIS A 13 -8.24 9.79 3.74
C HIS A 13 -8.72 10.50 2.47
N TYR A 14 -8.12 10.17 1.34
CA TYR A 14 -8.57 10.63 0.04
C TYR A 14 -9.03 9.44 -0.79
N PHE A 15 -10.31 9.40 -1.14
CA PHE A 15 -10.86 8.33 -1.98
C PHE A 15 -10.74 8.72 -3.45
N ILE A 16 -9.99 7.93 -4.22
CA ILE A 16 -9.89 8.07 -5.66
C ILE A 16 -10.39 6.78 -6.30
N PHE A 17 -11.51 6.82 -7.01
CA PHE A 17 -12.02 5.68 -7.78
C PHE A 17 -11.25 5.55 -9.10
N LEU A 18 -10.05 4.96 -9.06
CA LEU A 18 -9.13 5.00 -10.19
C LEU A 18 -8.86 3.66 -10.87
N GLY A 19 -9.28 2.55 -10.32
CA GLY A 19 -8.76 1.28 -10.79
C GLY A 19 -9.80 0.27 -11.28
N ASP A 20 -11.10 0.57 -11.18
CA ASP A 20 -12.17 -0.40 -11.46
C ASP A 20 -12.53 -0.44 -12.96
N THR A 21 -11.54 -0.76 -13.79
CA THR A 21 -11.66 -0.76 -15.25
C THR A 21 -12.05 -2.14 -15.77
N HIS A 22 -13.36 -2.35 -15.96
CA HIS A 22 -13.91 -3.60 -16.51
C HIS A 22 -13.93 -3.64 -18.05
N ASP A 23 -13.57 -2.54 -18.71
CA ASP A 23 -13.44 -2.42 -20.15
C ASP A 23 -12.25 -1.53 -20.53
N GLN A 24 -11.77 -1.65 -21.76
CA GLN A 24 -10.75 -0.79 -22.37
C GLN A 24 -9.61 -0.42 -21.40
N LEU A 25 -9.10 -1.40 -20.64
CA LEU A 25 -8.17 -1.23 -19.54
C LEU A 25 -6.99 -0.32 -19.87
N LEU A 26 -6.29 -0.58 -20.97
CA LEU A 26 -5.06 0.13 -21.32
C LEU A 26 -5.31 1.63 -21.50
N MET A 27 -6.33 1.99 -22.27
CA MET A 27 -6.66 3.40 -22.54
C MET A 27 -7.13 4.12 -21.27
N ASN A 28 -7.98 3.47 -20.47
CA ASN A 28 -8.50 4.08 -19.25
C ASN A 28 -7.41 4.23 -18.19
N GLN A 29 -6.55 3.22 -18.02
CA GLN A 29 -5.47 3.26 -17.03
C GLN A 29 -4.39 4.29 -17.38
N GLU A 30 -4.03 4.45 -18.65
CA GLU A 30 -3.06 5.45 -19.08
C GLU A 30 -3.47 6.86 -18.62
N ARG A 31 -4.74 7.24 -18.86
CA ARG A 31 -5.27 8.53 -18.40
C ARG A 31 -5.31 8.64 -16.88
N LEU A 32 -5.79 7.61 -16.20
CA LEU A 32 -5.91 7.61 -14.74
C LEU A 32 -4.54 7.68 -14.05
N PHE A 33 -3.55 6.95 -14.55
CA PHE A 33 -2.18 7.03 -14.02
C PHE A 33 -1.53 8.39 -14.25
N ALA A 34 -1.82 9.05 -15.37
CA ALA A 34 -1.33 10.41 -15.58
C ALA A 34 -1.91 11.40 -14.55
N ASP A 35 -3.20 11.27 -14.22
CA ASP A 35 -3.85 12.10 -13.19
C ASP A 35 -3.29 11.80 -11.79
N VAL A 36 -3.04 10.52 -11.48
CA VAL A 36 -2.42 10.11 -10.21
C VAL A 36 -1.00 10.66 -10.10
N ASP A 37 -0.18 10.48 -11.13
CA ASP A 37 1.21 10.95 -11.15
C ASP A 37 1.29 12.46 -10.92
N ALA A 38 0.48 13.23 -11.64
CA ALA A 38 0.41 14.67 -11.47
C ALA A 38 -0.01 15.08 -10.04
N SER A 39 -0.98 14.36 -9.46
CA SER A 39 -1.45 14.60 -8.09
C SER A 39 -0.41 14.27 -7.04
N LEU A 40 0.27 13.13 -7.17
CA LEU A 40 1.35 12.72 -6.26
C LEU A 40 2.53 13.70 -6.33
N MET A 41 2.89 14.14 -7.54
CA MET A 41 3.95 15.13 -7.74
C MET A 41 3.59 16.48 -7.11
N ALA A 42 2.37 16.97 -7.31
CA ALA A 42 1.90 18.22 -6.72
C ALA A 42 1.92 18.14 -5.19
N PHE A 43 1.42 17.04 -4.62
CA PHE A 43 1.44 16.80 -3.18
C PHE A 43 2.87 16.77 -2.62
N ALA A 44 3.78 16.01 -3.25
CA ALA A 44 5.15 15.90 -2.80
C ALA A 44 5.86 17.28 -2.84
N ASN A 45 5.65 18.06 -3.90
CA ASN A 45 6.24 19.39 -4.04
C ASN A 45 5.71 20.35 -2.95
N GLU A 46 4.42 20.32 -2.66
CA GLU A 46 3.82 21.14 -1.60
C GLU A 46 4.38 20.77 -0.22
N MET A 47 4.49 19.48 0.10
CA MET A 47 5.06 19.04 1.38
C MET A 47 6.54 19.41 1.51
N LYS A 48 7.31 19.34 0.42
CA LYS A 48 8.71 19.80 0.38
C LYS A 48 8.81 21.31 0.58
N ALA A 49 7.96 22.08 -0.11
CA ALA A 49 7.93 23.55 0.03
C ALA A 49 7.61 24.00 1.46
N LYS A 50 6.78 23.23 2.16
CA LYS A 50 6.43 23.46 3.58
C LYS A 50 7.44 22.87 4.56
N ASN A 51 8.51 22.23 4.11
CA ASN A 51 9.48 21.52 4.96
C ASN A 51 8.87 20.43 5.86
N THR A 52 7.76 19.82 5.43
CA THR A 52 7.05 18.76 6.16
C THR A 52 7.18 17.38 5.51
N TRP A 53 7.89 17.28 4.40
CA TRP A 53 8.02 16.05 3.63
C TRP A 53 8.51 14.85 4.46
N ASN A 54 9.45 15.07 5.38
CA ASN A 54 9.99 14.01 6.25
C ASN A 54 9.02 13.54 7.33
N SER A 55 7.96 14.30 7.57
CA SER A 55 6.89 13.96 8.52
C SER A 55 5.64 13.40 7.86
N VAL A 56 5.72 13.07 6.55
CA VAL A 56 4.60 12.59 5.76
C VAL A 56 4.91 11.23 5.18
N THR A 57 3.95 10.32 5.32
CA THR A 57 3.91 9.04 4.60
C THR A 57 2.57 8.96 3.87
N LEU A 58 2.65 8.79 2.56
CA LEU A 58 1.50 8.51 1.69
C LEU A 58 1.54 7.05 1.31
N ILE A 59 0.39 6.38 1.39
CA ILE A 59 0.20 5.01 0.91
C ILE A 59 -1.02 4.95 0.02
N GLU A 60 -0.87 4.32 -1.14
CA GLU A 60 -1.98 3.88 -1.95
C GLU A 60 -2.53 2.57 -1.39
N THR A 61 -3.84 2.43 -1.32
CA THR A 61 -4.52 1.21 -0.86
C THR A 61 -5.75 0.94 -1.71
N SER A 62 -6.18 -0.31 -1.77
CA SER A 62 -7.43 -0.72 -2.42
C SER A 62 -8.04 -1.91 -1.70
N ASP A 63 -9.36 -2.05 -1.78
CA ASP A 63 -10.12 -3.19 -1.24
C ASP A 63 -9.85 -4.48 -2.01
N PHE A 64 -9.51 -4.35 -3.30
CA PHE A 64 -9.24 -5.45 -4.21
C PHE A 64 -8.14 -5.10 -5.20
N ALA A 65 -7.59 -6.11 -5.85
CA ALA A 65 -6.69 -5.97 -6.98
C ALA A 65 -7.41 -6.33 -8.29
N ARG A 66 -6.66 -6.42 -9.39
CA ARG A 66 -7.17 -6.74 -10.72
C ARG A 66 -6.61 -8.07 -11.20
N THR A 67 -7.40 -8.81 -12.01
CA THR A 67 -6.92 -10.02 -12.68
C THR A 67 -5.81 -9.68 -13.67
N ASN A 68 -4.75 -10.50 -13.73
CA ASN A 68 -3.72 -10.36 -14.74
C ASN A 68 -4.17 -10.83 -16.14
N SER A 69 -5.22 -11.68 -16.19
CA SER A 69 -5.83 -12.08 -17.45
C SER A 69 -6.98 -11.14 -17.80
N PRO A 70 -7.05 -10.65 -19.04
CA PRO A 70 -8.12 -9.76 -19.46
C PRO A 70 -9.48 -10.48 -19.45
N ASN A 71 -10.54 -9.70 -19.35
CA ASN A 71 -11.90 -10.16 -19.58
C ASN A 71 -12.33 -9.98 -21.05
N GLY A 72 -13.58 -10.35 -21.39
CA GLY A 72 -14.11 -10.26 -22.75
C GLY A 72 -14.25 -8.82 -23.31
N ASN A 73 -14.14 -7.80 -22.48
CA ASN A 73 -14.28 -6.38 -22.87
C ASN A 73 -12.93 -5.64 -22.90
N ALA A 74 -11.82 -6.37 -23.03
CA ALA A 74 -10.46 -5.82 -22.94
C ALA A 74 -10.19 -5.06 -21.62
N GLY A 75 -10.91 -5.40 -20.57
CA GLY A 75 -10.74 -4.92 -19.20
C GLY A 75 -10.14 -6.00 -18.29
N SER A 76 -10.21 -5.79 -16.99
CA SER A 76 -9.88 -6.79 -15.98
C SER A 76 -11.01 -6.90 -14.95
N ASP A 77 -11.01 -8.01 -14.20
CA ASP A 77 -12.00 -8.22 -13.15
C ASP A 77 -11.35 -8.11 -11.77
N HIS A 78 -12.16 -8.13 -10.72
CA HIS A 78 -11.67 -8.07 -9.35
C HIS A 78 -10.80 -9.29 -9.02
N ALA A 79 -9.72 -9.04 -8.31
CA ALA A 79 -8.80 -10.05 -7.78
C ALA A 79 -8.42 -9.71 -6.34
N TRP A 80 -7.61 -10.53 -5.70
CA TRP A 80 -7.28 -10.37 -4.30
C TRP A 80 -5.95 -9.64 -4.08
N GLY A 81 -4.83 -10.25 -4.47
CA GLY A 81 -3.49 -9.69 -4.25
C GLY A 81 -3.09 -8.67 -5.31
N GLY A 82 -2.55 -7.55 -4.87
CA GLY A 82 -2.07 -6.46 -5.74
C GLY A 82 -0.75 -5.88 -5.26
N ASN A 83 -0.30 -4.85 -5.96
CA ASN A 83 0.86 -4.03 -5.60
C ASN A 83 0.37 -2.63 -5.24
N TYR A 84 1.03 -2.01 -4.30
CA TYR A 84 0.67 -0.70 -3.78
C TYR A 84 1.92 0.15 -3.65
N ILE A 85 1.76 1.46 -3.67
CA ILE A 85 2.86 2.41 -3.62
C ILE A 85 2.88 3.08 -2.26
N MET A 86 4.08 3.26 -1.71
CA MET A 86 4.31 4.07 -0.53
C MET A 86 5.40 5.10 -0.83
N MET A 87 5.18 6.35 -0.40
CA MET A 87 6.13 7.44 -0.57
C MET A 87 6.10 8.39 0.63
N GLY A 88 7.22 9.07 0.85
CA GLY A 88 7.38 10.03 1.94
C GLY A 88 8.85 10.33 2.18
N GLY A 89 9.15 11.41 2.88
CA GLY A 89 10.55 11.80 3.12
C GLY A 89 11.32 10.85 4.03
N GLY A 90 10.62 10.24 5.00
CA GLY A 90 11.20 9.20 5.87
C GLY A 90 11.11 7.78 5.30
N VAL A 91 10.54 7.60 4.12
CA VAL A 91 10.38 6.29 3.48
C VAL A 91 11.65 5.91 2.75
N LYS A 92 12.17 4.71 3.00
CA LYS A 92 13.27 4.11 2.24
C LYS A 92 12.78 3.68 0.86
N GLY A 93 12.86 4.58 -0.10
CA GLY A 93 12.38 4.37 -1.46
C GLY A 93 13.28 3.48 -2.31
N GLY A 94 12.90 3.30 -3.58
CA GLY A 94 13.68 2.57 -4.59
C GLY A 94 13.76 1.06 -4.38
N GLN A 95 12.84 0.48 -3.60
CA GLN A 95 12.82 -0.94 -3.29
C GLN A 95 11.44 -1.57 -3.48
N LEU A 96 11.41 -2.87 -3.71
CA LEU A 96 10.22 -3.71 -3.65
C LEU A 96 10.19 -4.41 -2.28
N VAL A 97 9.11 -4.23 -1.53
CA VAL A 97 8.93 -4.85 -0.22
C VAL A 97 7.97 -6.03 -0.33
N GLY A 98 8.40 -7.18 0.12
CA GLY A 98 7.69 -8.45 0.00
C GLY A 98 8.27 -9.35 -1.08
N THR A 99 7.52 -10.39 -1.44
CA THR A 99 7.91 -11.35 -2.47
C THR A 99 6.92 -11.30 -3.62
N TYR A 100 7.41 -10.95 -4.80
CA TYR A 100 6.57 -10.95 -5.98
C TYR A 100 6.25 -12.38 -6.42
N PRO A 101 4.97 -12.78 -6.52
CA PRO A 101 4.61 -14.14 -6.87
C PRO A 101 4.80 -14.41 -8.37
N SER A 102 4.91 -15.69 -8.74
CA SER A 102 4.85 -16.08 -10.16
C SER A 102 3.47 -15.83 -10.72
N LEU A 103 3.38 -15.04 -11.78
CA LEU A 103 2.12 -14.71 -12.47
C LEU A 103 1.66 -15.80 -13.46
N ARG A 104 2.44 -16.87 -13.65
CA ARG A 104 2.12 -17.94 -14.60
C ARG A 104 0.81 -18.61 -14.24
N GLU A 105 0.07 -19.02 -15.26
CA GLU A 105 -1.09 -19.90 -15.08
C GLU A 105 -0.64 -21.21 -14.40
N GLY A 106 -1.41 -21.68 -13.43
CA GLY A 106 -1.08 -22.86 -12.62
C GLY A 106 0.00 -22.66 -11.56
N ALA A 107 0.55 -21.45 -11.38
CA ALA A 107 1.44 -21.16 -10.24
C ALA A 107 0.66 -21.26 -8.92
N LEU A 108 1.36 -21.66 -7.84
CA LEU A 108 0.78 -21.96 -6.53
C LEU A 108 -0.13 -20.85 -5.97
N LEU A 109 0.24 -19.58 -6.21
CA LEU A 109 -0.50 -18.41 -5.70
C LEU A 109 -1.46 -17.84 -6.75
N ASN A 110 -1.60 -18.45 -7.93
CA ASN A 110 -2.54 -18.03 -8.96
C ASN A 110 -3.77 -18.94 -8.92
N ILE A 111 -4.86 -18.45 -8.37
CA ILE A 111 -6.13 -19.20 -8.26
C ILE A 111 -6.99 -19.12 -9.52
N GLY A 112 -6.36 -18.96 -10.67
CA GLY A 112 -6.95 -18.89 -12.00
C GLY A 112 -7.23 -17.46 -12.46
N ARG A 113 -7.08 -17.25 -13.77
CA ARG A 113 -7.25 -15.95 -14.42
C ARG A 113 -6.34 -14.84 -13.90
N GLY A 114 -5.20 -15.16 -13.30
CA GLY A 114 -4.32 -14.19 -12.70
C GLY A 114 -4.87 -13.52 -11.44
N ARG A 115 -5.78 -14.19 -10.73
CA ARG A 115 -6.18 -13.80 -9.37
C ARG A 115 -5.12 -14.31 -8.41
N MET A 116 -4.32 -13.39 -7.89
CA MET A 116 -3.19 -13.74 -7.05
C MET A 116 -3.59 -13.78 -5.57
N ILE A 117 -3.10 -14.80 -4.85
CA ILE A 117 -3.12 -14.78 -3.38
C ILE A 117 -2.01 -13.84 -2.92
N PRO A 118 -2.29 -12.86 -2.03
CA PRO A 118 -1.27 -11.93 -1.55
C PRO A 118 -0.18 -12.64 -0.74
N THR A 119 1.06 -12.22 -0.91
CA THR A 119 2.22 -12.75 -0.18
C THR A 119 2.43 -12.07 1.17
N LYS A 120 1.79 -10.94 1.38
CA LYS A 120 1.81 -10.16 2.63
C LYS A 120 0.39 -9.70 2.98
N SER A 121 0.08 -9.66 4.26
CA SER A 121 -1.16 -9.07 4.75
C SER A 121 -1.03 -7.55 4.88
N TRP A 122 -2.16 -6.86 5.02
CA TRP A 122 -2.18 -5.42 5.28
C TRP A 122 -1.49 -5.04 6.59
N GLU A 123 -1.56 -5.90 7.61
CA GLU A 123 -0.85 -5.70 8.87
C GLU A 123 0.68 -5.60 8.69
N SER A 124 1.22 -6.30 7.67
CA SER A 124 2.65 -6.21 7.34
C SER A 124 3.07 -4.84 6.81
N VAL A 125 2.11 -4.01 6.38
CA VAL A 125 2.32 -2.65 5.89
C VAL A 125 1.93 -1.63 6.95
N PHE A 126 0.78 -1.80 7.60
CA PHE A 126 0.27 -0.81 8.56
C PHE A 126 1.04 -0.80 9.88
N LEU A 127 1.53 -1.94 10.37
CA LEU A 127 2.31 -1.95 11.63
C LEU A 127 3.62 -1.16 11.53
N PRO A 128 4.44 -1.28 10.47
CA PRO A 128 5.59 -0.40 10.28
C PRO A 128 5.24 1.08 10.21
N ILE A 129 4.12 1.45 9.57
CA ILE A 129 3.63 2.83 9.50
C ILE A 129 3.21 3.31 10.90
N ALA A 130 2.48 2.48 11.65
CA ALA A 130 2.08 2.80 13.02
C ALA A 130 3.30 3.02 13.92
N LYS A 131 4.33 2.17 13.80
CA LYS A 131 5.60 2.33 14.52
C LYS A 131 6.29 3.65 14.17
N TRP A 132 6.37 3.97 12.89
CA TRP A 132 6.93 5.24 12.41
C TRP A 132 6.13 6.43 12.93
N ALA A 133 4.81 6.33 13.00
CA ALA A 133 3.92 7.35 13.54
C ALA A 133 3.95 7.46 15.08
N GLY A 134 4.79 6.68 15.77
CA GLY A 134 4.98 6.74 17.21
C GLY A 134 4.03 5.88 18.04
N VAL A 135 3.31 4.93 17.42
CA VAL A 135 2.49 3.96 18.15
C VAL A 135 3.41 2.93 18.82
N ASP A 136 3.21 2.70 20.11
CA ASP A 136 3.94 1.69 20.86
C ASP A 136 3.53 0.27 20.44
N GLU A 137 4.49 -0.65 20.44
CA GLU A 137 4.22 -2.05 20.03
C GLU A 137 3.22 -2.77 20.94
N VAL A 138 3.07 -2.31 22.18
CA VAL A 138 2.07 -2.84 23.12
C VAL A 138 0.64 -2.61 22.61
N ASP A 139 0.42 -1.57 21.81
CA ASP A 139 -0.89 -1.24 21.24
C ASP A 139 -1.16 -1.89 19.88
N PHE A 140 -0.18 -2.60 19.31
CA PHE A 140 -0.32 -3.22 17.98
C PHE A 140 -1.45 -4.25 17.91
N ASP A 141 -1.72 -4.97 18.99
CA ASP A 141 -2.83 -5.92 19.04
C ASP A 141 -4.19 -5.23 19.05
N TYR A 142 -4.24 -3.99 19.50
CA TYR A 142 -5.45 -3.18 19.48
C TYR A 142 -5.73 -2.59 18.09
N ILE A 143 -4.72 -2.02 17.42
CA ILE A 143 -4.88 -1.38 16.11
C ILE A 143 -4.92 -2.38 14.95
N CYS A 144 -4.27 -3.53 15.08
CA CYS A 144 -4.22 -4.60 14.08
C CYS A 144 -4.50 -5.96 14.73
N PRO A 145 -5.72 -6.24 15.18
CA PRO A 145 -6.05 -7.44 15.95
C PRO A 145 -5.79 -8.74 15.18
N ASN A 146 -5.92 -8.72 13.85
CA ASN A 146 -5.68 -9.88 12.99
C ASN A 146 -4.21 -10.27 12.90
N ARG A 147 -3.28 -9.42 13.36
CA ARG A 147 -1.86 -9.75 13.34
C ARG A 147 -1.53 -11.05 14.08
N LYS A 148 -2.35 -11.42 15.06
CA LYS A 148 -2.21 -12.68 15.82
C LYS A 148 -2.38 -13.94 14.96
N SER A 149 -2.99 -13.81 13.79
CA SER A 149 -3.18 -14.91 12.84
C SER A 149 -1.93 -15.21 12.01
N PHE A 150 -0.87 -14.40 12.13
CA PHE A 150 0.34 -14.52 11.33
C PHE A 150 1.56 -14.74 12.23
N PRO A 151 2.56 -15.53 11.79
CA PRO A 151 3.82 -15.65 12.53
C PRO A 151 4.60 -14.34 12.50
N ALA A 152 5.44 -14.09 13.48
CA ALA A 152 6.24 -12.86 13.58
C ALA A 152 7.11 -12.60 12.34
N SER A 153 7.62 -13.65 11.68
CA SER A 153 8.39 -13.55 10.44
C SER A 153 7.58 -13.04 9.23
N HIS A 154 6.26 -13.01 9.35
CA HIS A 154 5.39 -12.48 8.29
C HIS A 154 5.50 -10.96 8.17
N PHE A 155 5.79 -10.26 9.27
CA PHE A 155 5.77 -8.80 9.32
C PHE A 155 7.08 -8.20 8.82
N THR A 156 6.96 -7.08 8.11
CA THR A 156 8.11 -6.28 7.67
C THR A 156 8.56 -5.41 8.84
N PRO A 157 9.85 -5.42 9.22
CA PRO A 157 10.36 -4.51 10.23
C PRO A 157 10.22 -3.05 9.79
N ALA A 158 9.83 -2.16 10.71
CA ALA A 158 9.70 -0.73 10.41
C ALA A 158 11.01 -0.12 9.89
N SER A 159 12.15 -0.57 10.39
CA SER A 159 13.48 -0.16 9.93
C SER A 159 13.79 -0.54 8.46
N SER A 160 13.05 -1.46 7.86
CA SER A 160 13.18 -1.78 6.43
C SER A 160 12.45 -0.77 5.55
N LEU A 161 11.45 -0.06 6.08
CA LEU A 161 10.61 0.88 5.35
C LEU A 161 10.95 2.33 5.66
N PHE A 162 11.44 2.62 6.86
CA PHE A 162 11.62 3.98 7.36
C PHE A 162 13.02 4.19 7.93
N ASP A 163 13.51 5.42 7.80
CA ASP A 163 14.57 5.95 8.63
C ASP A 163 13.96 6.32 10.00
N LEU A 164 14.35 5.56 11.02
CA LEU A 164 13.82 5.71 12.39
C LEU A 164 14.80 6.49 13.30
N SER A 165 15.76 7.20 12.72
CA SER A 165 16.77 8.00 13.44
C SER A 165 16.25 9.37 13.81
#